data_c0ec7070da57e6b2b2d6eccd121a599f
#
_entry.id   c0ec7070da57e6b2b2d6eccd121a599f
#
_cell.length_a   1.000
_cell.length_b   1.000
_cell.length_c   1.000
_cell.angle_alpha   90.00
_cell.angle_beta   90.00
_cell.angle_gamma   90.00
#
_symmetry.space_group_name_H-M   'P 1'
#
loop_
_entity.id
_entity.type
_entity.pdbx_description
1 polymer ?
#
loop_
_entity_poly.entity_id
_entity_poly.type
_entity_poly.pdbx_seq_one_letter_code
_entity_poly.pdbx_strand_id
1 'polypeptide(L)'
;MDHTDEDTTITALLDAAVAHVSDYCNRHFRTTAVVTFKLERWRAASLAFGPVTGITSVSYYDTSGTSQTLDASKYYTEEHEDGPWRIYFHDVPDLEDYNAHPVTITATCGKGATGNVKHAVRMLVAHWYENRRAVVTGTITAEVPMAVQAILNSERIIDLRQ
;
A
#
# COMPACT_ATOMS: atom_id res chain seq x y z
N MET A 1 -1.57 -28.42 -27.05
CA MET A 1 -2.58 -28.88 -26.06
C MET A 1 -2.68 -27.72 -25.05
N ASP A 2 -3.80 -27.05 -25.11
CA ASP A 2 -4.11 -25.95 -24.19
C ASP A 2 -4.69 -26.58 -22.92
N HIS A 3 -3.92 -26.63 -21.83
CA HIS A 3 -4.40 -27.17 -20.56
C HIS A 3 -4.82 -26.00 -19.68
N THR A 4 -6.11 -25.69 -19.70
CA THR A 4 -6.72 -24.62 -18.86
C THR A 4 -7.14 -25.12 -17.47
N ASP A 5 -6.95 -26.38 -17.16
CA ASP A 5 -7.44 -27.01 -15.91
C ASP A 5 -6.77 -26.43 -14.65
N GLU A 6 -5.57 -25.87 -14.76
CA GLU A 6 -4.83 -25.27 -13.65
C GLU A 6 -4.83 -23.73 -13.65
N ASP A 7 -5.41 -23.08 -14.66
CA ASP A 7 -5.40 -21.61 -14.80
C ASP A 7 -6.01 -20.89 -13.57
N THR A 8 -7.08 -21.45 -13.03
CA THR A 8 -7.73 -20.90 -11.82
C THR A 8 -6.77 -20.95 -10.62
N THR A 9 -6.04 -22.05 -10.47
CA THR A 9 -5.09 -22.22 -9.38
C THR A 9 -3.88 -21.28 -9.54
N ILE A 10 -3.35 -21.19 -10.76
CA ILE A 10 -2.23 -20.29 -11.07
C ILE A 10 -2.63 -18.83 -10.87
N THR A 11 -3.84 -18.45 -11.28
CA THR A 11 -4.37 -17.11 -11.09
C THR A 11 -4.49 -16.77 -9.60
N ALA A 12 -5.03 -17.68 -8.79
CA ALA A 12 -5.13 -17.48 -7.35
C ALA A 12 -3.75 -17.34 -6.68
N LEU A 13 -2.77 -18.14 -7.09
CA LEU A 13 -1.38 -18.02 -6.59
C LEU A 13 -0.74 -16.69 -7.03
N LEU A 14 -1.01 -16.24 -8.24
CA LEU A 14 -0.51 -14.96 -8.76
C LEU A 14 -1.09 -13.78 -7.95
N ASP A 15 -2.40 -13.78 -7.72
CA ASP A 15 -3.05 -12.74 -6.92
C ASP A 15 -2.51 -12.71 -5.48
N ALA A 16 -2.33 -13.88 -4.86
CA ALA A 16 -1.73 -13.99 -3.54
C ALA A 16 -0.27 -13.50 -3.51
N ALA A 17 0.53 -13.84 -4.52
CA ALA A 17 1.92 -13.40 -4.62
C ALA A 17 2.02 -11.88 -4.82
N VAL A 18 1.15 -11.29 -5.65
CA VAL A 18 1.10 -9.83 -5.84
C VAL A 18 0.68 -9.12 -4.55
N ALA A 19 -0.32 -9.62 -3.84
CA ALA A 19 -0.72 -9.09 -2.55
C ALA A 19 0.43 -9.14 -1.54
N HIS A 20 1.05 -10.31 -1.37
CA HIS A 20 2.18 -10.50 -0.46
C HIS A 20 3.35 -9.55 -0.76
N VAL A 21 3.72 -9.41 -2.03
CA VAL A 21 4.82 -8.51 -2.45
C VAL A 21 4.45 -7.05 -2.20
N SER A 22 3.19 -6.65 -2.44
CA SER A 22 2.70 -5.30 -2.17
C SER A 22 2.76 -4.95 -0.69
N ASP A 23 2.31 -5.85 0.17
CA ASP A 23 2.33 -5.69 1.63
C ASP A 23 3.78 -5.66 2.16
N TYR A 24 4.64 -6.57 1.68
CA TYR A 24 6.03 -6.63 2.10
C TYR A 24 6.80 -5.35 1.74
N CYS A 25 6.53 -4.79 0.56
CA CYS A 25 7.22 -3.60 0.06
C CYS A 25 6.56 -2.29 0.53
N ASN A 26 5.40 -2.31 1.18
CA ASN A 26 4.56 -1.14 1.43
C ASN A 26 4.27 -0.35 0.12
N ARG A 27 4.07 -1.06 -1.00
CA ARG A 27 3.91 -0.47 -2.33
C ARG A 27 2.73 -1.06 -3.09
N HIS A 28 2.03 -0.18 -3.81
CA HIS A 28 1.12 -0.59 -4.88
C HIS A 28 1.87 -0.70 -6.21
N PHE A 29 1.90 -1.90 -6.76
CA PHE A 29 2.51 -2.17 -8.07
C PHE A 29 1.53 -2.07 -9.24
N ARG A 30 0.29 -1.66 -8.99
CA ARG A 30 -0.65 -1.23 -10.04
C ARG A 30 -0.35 0.22 -10.42
N THR A 31 -0.68 0.61 -11.64
CA THR A 31 -0.43 1.97 -12.15
C THR A 31 -1.28 3.03 -11.46
N THR A 32 -2.41 2.64 -10.86
CA THR A 32 -3.29 3.55 -10.11
C THR A 32 -4.06 2.77 -9.06
N ALA A 33 -3.91 3.15 -7.82
CA ALA A 33 -4.71 2.68 -6.69
C ALA A 33 -5.13 3.89 -5.84
N VAL A 34 -6.30 3.83 -5.23
CA VAL A 34 -6.76 4.84 -4.26
C VAL A 34 -6.51 4.29 -2.87
N VAL A 35 -5.80 5.05 -2.05
CA VAL A 35 -5.46 4.70 -0.67
C VAL A 35 -5.94 5.80 0.26
N THR A 36 -6.44 5.41 1.42
CA THR A 36 -6.88 6.33 2.46
C THR A 36 -5.97 6.23 3.68
N PHE A 37 -5.53 7.40 4.16
CA PHE A 37 -4.79 7.53 5.41
C PHE A 37 -5.68 8.26 6.41
N LYS A 38 -5.75 7.75 7.64
CA LYS A 38 -6.58 8.31 8.70
C LYS A 38 -5.71 8.91 9.79
N LEU A 39 -6.05 10.12 10.25
CA LEU A 39 -5.34 10.82 11.29
C LEU A 39 -6.30 11.17 12.44
N GLU A 40 -5.78 11.08 13.66
CA GLU A 40 -6.49 11.45 14.89
C GLU A 40 -6.64 12.97 15.06
N ARG A 41 -5.76 13.74 14.44
CA ARG A 41 -5.70 15.22 14.53
C ARG A 41 -4.89 15.81 13.39
N TRP A 42 -4.98 17.11 13.22
CA TRP A 42 -4.10 17.85 12.32
C TRP A 42 -2.65 17.73 12.80
N ARG A 43 -1.83 17.06 12.03
CA ARG A 43 -0.39 16.94 12.22
C ARG A 43 0.29 16.62 10.91
N ALA A 44 1.56 16.94 10.79
CA ALA A 44 2.36 16.42 9.69
C ALA A 44 2.31 14.88 9.72
N ALA A 45 2.05 14.28 8.58
CA ALA A 45 1.93 12.84 8.47
C ALA A 45 2.75 12.30 7.30
N SER A 46 3.31 11.11 7.50
CA SER A 46 3.95 10.35 6.45
C SER A 46 2.92 9.47 5.76
N LEU A 47 2.89 9.51 4.43
CA LEU A 47 2.05 8.66 3.59
C LEU A 47 2.89 7.45 3.17
N ALA A 48 3.16 6.57 4.13
CA ALA A 48 4.15 5.50 4.02
C ALA A 48 3.71 4.31 3.16
N PHE A 49 2.54 4.37 2.54
CA PHE A 49 2.05 3.35 1.63
C PHE A 49 1.93 3.94 0.23
N GLY A 50 2.74 3.48 -0.72
CA GLY A 50 2.75 4.15 -2.01
C GLY A 50 3.50 3.41 -3.10
N PRO A 51 4.25 4.10 -3.95
CA PRO A 51 4.47 5.54 -3.96
C PRO A 51 3.19 6.33 -4.21
N VAL A 52 3.01 7.40 -3.46
CA VAL A 52 1.94 8.37 -3.69
C VAL A 52 2.25 9.13 -4.98
N THR A 53 1.24 9.33 -5.81
CA THR A 53 1.34 10.07 -7.08
C THR A 53 0.49 11.34 -7.10
N GLY A 54 -0.37 11.51 -6.09
CA GLY A 54 -1.18 12.70 -5.92
C GLY A 54 -2.12 12.59 -4.74
N ILE A 55 -2.51 13.74 -4.18
CA ILE A 55 -3.58 13.84 -3.18
C ILE A 55 -4.88 14.14 -3.92
N THR A 56 -5.87 13.27 -3.73
CA THR A 56 -7.20 13.43 -4.33
C THR A 56 -8.06 14.37 -3.51
N SER A 57 -8.08 14.16 -2.19
CA SER A 57 -8.83 15.00 -1.25
C SER A 57 -8.35 14.81 0.18
N VAL A 58 -8.57 15.82 1.00
CA VAL A 58 -8.47 15.74 2.45
C VAL A 58 -9.85 16.06 2.99
N SER A 59 -10.47 15.14 3.69
CA SER A 59 -11.76 15.35 4.36
C SER A 59 -11.60 15.28 5.87
N TYR A 60 -12.50 15.96 6.59
CA TYR A 60 -12.48 16.00 8.05
C TYR A 60 -13.91 16.11 8.59
N TYR A 61 -14.09 15.76 9.85
CA TYR A 61 -15.32 16.00 10.58
C TYR A 61 -15.17 17.28 11.41
N ASP A 62 -16.05 18.24 11.17
CA ASP A 62 -16.12 19.49 11.93
C ASP A 62 -16.73 19.28 13.33
N THR A 63 -16.72 20.31 14.17
CA THR A 63 -17.25 20.26 15.55
C THR A 63 -18.73 19.89 15.64
N SER A 64 -19.48 19.94 14.53
CA SER A 64 -20.87 19.50 14.45
C SER A 64 -21.01 18.03 14.01
N GLY A 65 -19.91 17.32 13.76
CA GLY A 65 -19.90 15.95 13.25
C GLY A 65 -20.22 15.85 11.76
N THR A 66 -20.16 16.98 11.03
CA THR A 66 -20.40 16.99 9.60
C THR A 66 -19.09 16.80 8.82
N SER A 67 -19.13 15.91 7.81
CA SER A 67 -17.97 15.71 6.95
C SER A 67 -17.78 16.88 5.99
N GLN A 68 -16.60 17.47 6.02
CA GLN A 68 -16.18 18.60 5.20
C GLN A 68 -14.95 18.23 4.37
N THR A 69 -14.71 18.95 3.28
CA THR A 69 -13.47 18.83 2.49
C THR A 69 -12.57 20.01 2.80
N LEU A 70 -11.30 19.75 3.11
CA LEU A 70 -10.30 20.78 3.34
C LEU A 70 -9.87 21.39 2.01
N ASP A 71 -9.82 22.71 1.96
CA ASP A 71 -9.31 23.42 0.78
C ASP A 71 -7.83 23.08 0.53
N ALA A 72 -7.47 22.91 -0.74
CA ALA A 72 -6.11 22.56 -1.14
C ALA A 72 -5.04 23.59 -0.72
N SER A 73 -5.46 24.84 -0.51
CA SER A 73 -4.56 25.90 -0.01
C SER A 73 -4.17 25.73 1.45
N LYS A 74 -4.80 24.82 2.20
CA LYS A 74 -4.59 24.60 3.65
C LYS A 74 -3.59 23.48 3.96
N TYR A 75 -3.02 22.85 2.94
CA TYR A 75 -1.98 21.84 3.08
C TYR A 75 -0.98 21.92 1.94
N TYR A 76 0.20 21.39 2.16
CA TYR A 76 1.22 21.18 1.14
C TYR A 76 1.89 19.83 1.34
N THR A 77 2.50 19.31 0.28
CA THR A 77 3.17 18.01 0.27
C THR A 77 4.65 18.16 0.01
N GLU A 78 5.45 17.39 0.71
CA GLU A 78 6.83 17.10 0.37
C GLU A 78 6.85 15.78 -0.39
N GLU A 79 7.16 15.86 -1.68
CA GLU A 79 7.06 14.76 -2.63
C GLU A 79 8.39 14.01 -2.73
N HIS A 80 8.31 12.69 -2.74
CA HIS A 80 9.47 11.82 -3.00
C HIS A 80 9.14 10.84 -4.12
N GLU A 81 10.03 10.70 -5.08
CA GLU A 81 9.79 9.85 -6.27
C GLU A 81 9.58 8.38 -5.90
N ASP A 82 10.39 7.83 -5.01
CA ASP A 82 10.35 6.43 -4.59
C ASP A 82 10.17 6.23 -3.08
N GLY A 83 9.90 7.32 -2.34
CA GLY A 83 9.73 7.32 -0.89
C GLY A 83 8.31 7.69 -0.46
N PRO A 84 8.08 7.69 0.86
CA PRO A 84 6.82 8.18 1.40
C PRO A 84 6.72 9.69 1.23
N TRP A 85 5.60 10.16 0.71
CA TRP A 85 5.28 11.58 0.72
C TRP A 85 4.97 12.03 2.15
N ARG A 86 5.21 13.32 2.43
CA ARG A 86 4.76 13.97 3.65
C ARG A 86 3.73 15.03 3.33
N ILE A 87 2.69 15.10 4.17
CA ILE A 87 1.68 16.15 4.12
C ILE A 87 1.78 17.00 5.37
N TYR A 88 1.68 18.30 5.17
CA TYR A 88 1.71 19.32 6.22
C TYR A 88 0.48 20.19 6.12
N PHE A 89 -0.09 20.55 7.25
CA PHE A 89 -1.29 21.36 7.35
C PHE A 89 -1.01 22.71 7.99
N HIS A 90 -1.75 23.71 7.58
CA HIS A 90 -1.71 25.04 8.18
C HIS A 90 -3.08 25.69 8.13
N ASP A 91 -3.35 26.59 9.04
CA ASP A 91 -4.60 27.35 9.11
C ASP A 91 -5.85 26.46 8.97
N VAL A 92 -5.89 25.38 9.76
CA VAL A 92 -6.90 24.35 9.73
C VAL A 92 -8.06 24.61 10.67
N PRO A 93 -9.29 24.13 10.34
CA PRO A 93 -10.44 24.26 11.21
C PRO A 93 -10.39 23.31 12.42
N ASP A 94 -11.22 23.59 13.43
CA ASP A 94 -11.38 22.69 14.57
C ASP A 94 -12.03 21.37 14.15
N LEU A 95 -11.68 20.32 14.86
CA LEU A 95 -12.15 18.95 14.61
C LEU A 95 -13.19 18.51 15.65
N GLU A 96 -13.96 17.49 15.28
CA GLU A 96 -14.84 16.77 16.20
C GLU A 96 -14.04 16.04 17.28
N ASP A 97 -14.44 16.17 18.55
CA ASP A 97 -13.74 15.58 19.70
C ASP A 97 -14.03 14.08 19.89
N TYR A 98 -15.13 13.57 19.36
CA TYR A 98 -15.60 12.19 19.60
C TYR A 98 -15.20 11.19 18.53
N ASN A 99 -14.58 11.64 17.44
CA ASN A 99 -14.13 10.75 16.37
C ASN A 99 -12.66 10.39 16.57
N ALA A 100 -12.36 9.11 16.66
CA ALA A 100 -10.97 8.64 16.82
C ALA A 100 -10.07 9.01 15.62
N HIS A 101 -10.64 9.18 14.43
CA HIS A 101 -9.92 9.52 13.21
C HIS A 101 -10.70 10.56 12.40
N PRO A 102 -10.79 11.81 12.89
CA PRO A 102 -11.60 12.84 12.24
C PRO A 102 -11.04 13.32 10.89
N VAL A 103 -9.79 13.03 10.57
CA VAL A 103 -9.17 13.45 9.31
C VAL A 103 -8.88 12.25 8.42
N THR A 104 -9.29 12.34 7.16
CA THR A 104 -9.05 11.31 6.15
C THR A 104 -8.38 11.93 4.92
N ILE A 105 -7.21 11.42 4.56
CA ILE A 105 -6.49 11.79 3.35
C ILE A 105 -6.73 10.71 2.31
N THR A 106 -7.25 11.08 1.16
CA THR A 106 -7.40 10.19 0.01
C THR A 106 -6.32 10.53 -1.01
N ALA A 107 -5.50 9.55 -1.33
CA ALA A 107 -4.37 9.70 -2.25
C ALA A 107 -4.43 8.67 -3.37
N THR A 108 -3.92 9.04 -4.54
CA THR A 108 -3.60 8.10 -5.60
C THR A 108 -2.19 7.59 -5.40
N CYS A 109 -2.02 6.28 -5.52
CA CYS A 109 -0.75 5.59 -5.37
C CYS A 109 -0.54 4.66 -6.56
N GLY A 110 0.71 4.39 -6.86
CA GLY A 110 1.08 3.34 -7.79
C GLY A 110 2.18 3.76 -8.75
N LYS A 111 3.18 2.91 -8.81
CA LYS A 111 4.23 2.91 -9.84
C LYS A 111 4.28 1.49 -10.36
N GLY A 112 4.16 1.28 -11.64
CA GLY A 112 4.14 -0.06 -12.23
C GLY A 112 5.28 -0.95 -11.71
N ALA A 113 5.04 -2.25 -11.65
CA ALA A 113 6.03 -3.20 -11.15
C ALA A 113 7.32 -3.19 -11.99
N THR A 114 8.47 -3.06 -11.33
CA THR A 114 9.80 -3.18 -11.95
C THR A 114 10.04 -4.61 -12.46
N GLY A 115 11.08 -4.79 -13.27
CA GLY A 115 11.50 -6.13 -13.70
C GLY A 115 11.82 -7.05 -12.52
N ASN A 116 12.45 -6.50 -11.48
CA ASN A 116 12.81 -7.23 -10.26
C ASN A 116 11.56 -7.71 -9.51
N VAL A 117 10.57 -6.85 -9.34
CA VAL A 117 9.29 -7.21 -8.69
C VAL A 117 8.57 -8.29 -9.48
N LYS A 118 8.48 -8.16 -10.80
CA LYS A 118 7.87 -9.21 -11.66
C LYS A 118 8.60 -10.54 -11.53
N HIS A 119 9.93 -10.51 -11.42
CA HIS A 119 10.72 -11.73 -11.20
C HIS A 119 10.45 -12.35 -9.84
N ALA A 120 10.44 -11.55 -8.77
CA ALA A 120 10.12 -12.01 -7.43
C ALA A 120 8.74 -12.66 -7.34
N VAL A 121 7.71 -12.04 -7.96
CA VAL A 121 6.36 -12.61 -8.04
C VAL A 121 6.38 -13.97 -8.74
N ARG A 122 7.07 -14.10 -9.89
CA ARG A 122 7.17 -15.38 -10.59
C ARG A 122 7.86 -16.46 -9.75
N MET A 123 8.92 -16.10 -9.03
CA MET A 123 9.60 -17.03 -8.11
C MET A 123 8.67 -17.49 -6.98
N LEU A 124 7.88 -16.59 -6.40
CA LEU A 124 6.89 -16.95 -5.37
C LEU A 124 5.83 -17.89 -5.90
N VAL A 125 5.25 -17.58 -7.06
CA VAL A 125 4.23 -18.43 -7.70
C VAL A 125 4.79 -19.82 -7.97
N ALA A 126 6.00 -19.91 -8.55
CA ALA A 126 6.64 -21.19 -8.82
C ALA A 126 6.88 -21.99 -7.52
N HIS A 127 7.41 -21.33 -6.49
CA HIS A 127 7.66 -21.94 -5.21
C HIS A 127 6.38 -22.49 -4.56
N TRP A 128 5.30 -21.71 -4.53
CA TRP A 128 4.02 -22.13 -3.95
C TRP A 128 3.33 -23.20 -4.79
N TYR A 129 3.46 -23.13 -6.11
CA TYR A 129 2.92 -24.16 -7.01
C TYR A 129 3.60 -25.51 -6.80
N GLU A 130 4.92 -25.56 -6.67
CA GLU A 130 5.68 -26.77 -6.39
C GLU A 130 5.38 -27.34 -4.98
N ASN A 131 5.16 -26.45 -3.98
CA ASN A 131 4.94 -26.82 -2.60
C ASN A 131 3.44 -26.83 -2.19
N ARG A 132 2.51 -26.88 -3.15
CA ARG A 132 1.06 -26.81 -2.92
C ARG A 132 0.52 -27.87 -1.92
N ARG A 133 1.22 -29.00 -1.72
CA ARG A 133 0.83 -30.05 -0.77
C ARG A 133 1.17 -29.70 0.69
N ALA A 134 2.11 -28.83 0.94
CA ALA A 134 2.49 -28.41 2.29
C ALA A 134 1.44 -27.49 2.94
N VAL A 135 0.60 -26.86 2.14
CA VAL A 135 -0.48 -25.95 2.58
C VAL A 135 -1.67 -26.72 3.21
N VAL A 136 -1.80 -28.00 2.95
CA VAL A 136 -2.96 -28.83 3.39
C VAL A 136 -2.84 -29.29 4.86
N THR A 137 -1.69 -29.18 5.49
CA THR A 137 -1.44 -29.69 6.85
C THR A 137 -1.39 -28.61 7.95
N GLY A 138 -1.97 -27.44 7.74
CA GLY A 138 -2.28 -26.50 8.83
C GLY A 138 -1.12 -25.65 9.35
N THR A 139 0.05 -25.72 8.76
CA THR A 139 1.16 -24.81 9.06
C THR A 139 1.58 -24.11 7.76
N ILE A 140 1.08 -22.89 7.55
CA ILE A 140 1.54 -22.04 6.45
C ILE A 140 2.92 -21.48 6.89
N THR A 141 3.94 -22.29 6.84
CA THR A 141 5.34 -21.87 6.80
C THR A 141 5.90 -22.19 5.42
N ALA A 142 5.27 -21.67 4.38
CA ALA A 142 5.98 -21.50 3.12
C ALA A 142 6.93 -20.33 3.36
N GLU A 143 8.12 -20.61 3.87
CA GLU A 143 9.21 -19.64 3.99
C GLU A 143 9.39 -18.97 2.63
N VAL A 144 9.29 -17.65 2.62
CA VAL A 144 9.58 -16.86 1.41
C VAL A 144 11.05 -17.10 1.07
N PRO A 145 11.39 -17.58 -0.13
CA PRO A 145 12.77 -17.86 -0.49
C PRO A 145 13.68 -16.65 -0.23
N MET A 146 14.83 -16.85 0.39
CA MET A 146 15.77 -15.78 0.74
C MET A 146 16.13 -14.89 -0.48
N ALA A 147 16.18 -15.48 -1.67
CA ALA A 147 16.43 -14.76 -2.91
C ALA A 147 15.29 -13.77 -3.22
N VAL A 148 14.04 -14.13 -2.97
CA VAL A 148 12.89 -13.25 -3.14
C VAL A 148 12.96 -12.09 -2.16
N GLN A 149 13.26 -12.36 -0.88
CA GLN A 149 13.43 -11.33 0.14
C GLN A 149 14.54 -10.34 -0.22
N ALA A 150 15.69 -10.83 -0.71
CA ALA A 150 16.80 -10.00 -1.13
C ALA A 150 16.41 -9.03 -2.26
N ILE A 151 15.65 -9.52 -3.25
CA ILE A 151 15.14 -8.69 -4.34
C ILE A 151 14.13 -7.64 -3.81
N LEU A 152 13.21 -8.06 -2.96
CA LEU A 152 12.14 -7.18 -2.45
C LEU A 152 12.65 -6.12 -1.48
N ASN A 153 13.73 -6.38 -0.74
CA ASN A 153 14.32 -5.41 0.18
C ASN A 153 14.74 -4.11 -0.53
N SER A 154 15.21 -4.18 -1.78
CA SER A 154 15.57 -3.00 -2.57
C SER A 154 14.38 -2.17 -3.03
N GLU A 155 13.19 -2.77 -3.03
CA GLU A 155 11.95 -2.14 -3.48
C GLU A 155 11.06 -1.65 -2.32
N ARG A 156 11.46 -1.93 -1.07
CA ARG A 156 10.65 -1.66 0.11
C ARG A 156 10.67 -0.19 0.50
N ILE A 157 9.50 0.41 0.66
CA ILE A 157 9.37 1.72 1.30
C ILE A 157 9.44 1.55 2.81
N ILE A 158 10.45 2.15 3.43
CA ILE A 158 10.65 2.16 4.87
C ILE A 158 10.45 3.59 5.36
N ASP A 159 9.49 3.79 6.25
CA ASP A 159 9.35 5.05 6.97
C ASP A 159 10.22 4.99 8.23
N LEU A 160 11.36 5.66 8.20
CA LEU A 160 12.30 5.72 9.31
C LEU A 160 12.01 6.85 10.31
N ARG A 161 10.92 7.61 10.10
CA ARG A 161 10.57 8.79 10.89
C ARG A 161 9.16 8.65 11.43
N GLN A 162 9.03 7.95 12.54
CA GLN A 162 7.84 8.02 13.40
C GLN A 162 7.95 9.18 14.39
#